data_4cf7979bb115237449720e79c8c57799
#
_entry.id   4cf7979bb115237449720e79c8c57799
#
_cell.length_a   1.000
_cell.length_b   1.000
_cell.length_c   1.000
_cell.angle_alpha   90.00
_cell.angle_beta   90.00
_cell.angle_gamma   90.00
#
_symmetry.space_group_name_H-M   'P 1'
#
loop_
_entity.id
_entity.type
_entity.pdbx_description
1 polymer ?
#
loop_
_entity_poly.entity_id
_entity_poly.type
_entity_poly.pdbx_seq_one_letter_code
_entity_poly.pdbx_strand_id
1 'polypeptide(L)'
;NYLLGSPLASSSMLVQYCRMPYTTTLQLPAIFRWLASVIFVGFLVFPELAAAKAELLQHTVEVEGHPMALWEKRASKPKGTILLLHGKTWSALPDFDLQVTGENLSFMDGLVEKGYTVYALDGRGYGGTPRDHTGWLTPDRAAQDATAILTWIKSRNGIASHLFGWSYGSMVAQLVVQRLPDLVSSVTLFGYPYYRGRFASTERPEYPAVAPAKENTAHNAASDFITPGSISDEAIAAYVAAALSADPVRVDFKDLHQWQALDPTRIKTPLLLLQAEFDPLATTEHQGEFFQAVATSNKWWVSLPDGDHAALLETPRQRMLDAIDGFISNLHQ
;
A
#
# COMPACT_ATOMS: atom_id res chain seq x y z
N ASN A 1 -36.79 -4.15 -45.24
CA ASN A 1 -36.67 -3.70 -46.61
C ASN A 1 -35.31 -3.08 -46.88
N TYR A 2 -34.65 -3.78 -47.83
CA TYR A 2 -33.52 -3.44 -48.70
C TYR A 2 -32.15 -3.37 -48.06
N LEU A 3 -31.31 -4.33 -48.21
CA LEU A 3 -30.61 -5.02 -49.34
C LEU A 3 -29.33 -4.31 -49.76
N LEU A 4 -28.21 -5.04 -49.57
CA LEU A 4 -27.15 -5.38 -50.54
C LEU A 4 -26.12 -4.31 -50.95
N GLY A 5 -24.86 -4.70 -50.83
CA GLY A 5 -23.80 -4.30 -51.73
C GLY A 5 -22.38 -4.43 -51.19
N SER A 6 -21.75 -5.59 -51.33
CA SER A 6 -20.28 -5.77 -51.47
C SER A 6 -19.91 -5.44 -52.94
N PRO A 7 -18.64 -5.51 -53.41
CA PRO A 7 -17.37 -5.87 -52.79
C PRO A 7 -16.10 -5.12 -53.31
N LEU A 8 -14.93 -5.49 -52.76
CA LEU A 8 -13.61 -5.59 -53.42
C LEU A 8 -12.83 -4.35 -53.87
N ALA A 9 -11.62 -4.16 -53.28
CA ALA A 9 -10.40 -4.13 -54.11
C ALA A 9 -9.15 -4.30 -53.21
N SER A 10 -8.48 -5.37 -53.42
CA SER A 10 -7.09 -5.68 -53.03
C SER A 10 -6.12 -4.80 -53.84
N SER A 11 -5.10 -4.26 -53.18
CA SER A 11 -3.91 -3.74 -53.87
C SER A 11 -2.67 -4.25 -53.13
N SER A 12 -2.13 -5.32 -53.68
CA SER A 12 -0.78 -5.83 -53.40
C SER A 12 0.24 -4.93 -54.10
N MET A 13 1.12 -4.27 -53.34
CA MET A 13 2.31 -3.62 -53.87
C MET A 13 3.51 -4.54 -53.71
N LEU A 14 3.93 -5.12 -54.84
CA LEU A 14 5.21 -5.82 -55.03
C LEU A 14 6.34 -4.78 -54.98
N VAL A 15 7.27 -4.93 -54.04
CA VAL A 15 8.56 -4.22 -54.08
C VAL A 15 9.58 -5.13 -54.75
N GLN A 16 10.00 -4.70 -55.91
CA GLN A 16 10.97 -5.35 -56.82
C GLN A 16 12.39 -5.13 -56.27
N TYR A 17 13.12 -6.22 -55.96
CA TYR A 17 14.53 -6.20 -55.64
C TYR A 17 15.35 -5.99 -56.91
N CYS A 18 16.05 -4.86 -57.03
CA CYS A 18 17.17 -4.69 -57.97
C CYS A 18 18.44 -5.27 -57.40
N ARG A 19 18.92 -6.39 -57.96
CA ARG A 19 20.26 -6.90 -57.79
C ARG A 19 21.17 -6.19 -58.77
N MET A 20 22.29 -5.60 -58.31
CA MET A 20 23.45 -5.32 -59.10
C MET A 20 24.66 -6.05 -58.54
N PRO A 21 25.48 -6.71 -59.41
CA PRO A 21 26.71 -7.34 -59.00
C PRO A 21 27.89 -6.39 -59.30
N TYR A 22 28.71 -6.16 -58.32
CA TYR A 22 30.10 -5.71 -58.56
C TYR A 22 31.07 -6.50 -57.68
N THR A 23 31.71 -7.47 -58.32
CA THR A 23 32.97 -8.08 -57.85
C THR A 23 34.11 -7.18 -58.29
N THR A 24 34.80 -6.61 -57.32
CA THR A 24 36.17 -6.08 -57.54
C THR A 24 37.04 -6.57 -56.38
N THR A 25 37.85 -7.55 -56.73
CA THR A 25 38.97 -8.04 -55.93
C THR A 25 40.08 -7.00 -55.98
N LEU A 26 40.36 -6.33 -54.87
CA LEU A 26 41.57 -5.56 -54.64
C LEU A 26 42.53 -6.42 -53.82
N GLN A 27 43.57 -6.90 -54.50
CA GLN A 27 44.77 -7.49 -53.88
C GLN A 27 45.59 -6.36 -53.23
N LEU A 28 45.68 -6.36 -51.90
CA LEU A 28 46.70 -5.57 -51.18
C LEU A 28 47.89 -6.41 -50.79
N PRO A 29 49.11 -5.86 -50.87
CA PRO A 29 50.36 -6.64 -50.67
C PRO A 29 50.60 -6.94 -49.21
N ALA A 30 51.10 -8.12 -48.97
CA ALA A 30 51.51 -8.68 -47.68
C ALA A 30 52.73 -7.96 -47.10
N ILE A 31 52.61 -6.90 -46.38
CA ILE A 31 53.51 -6.36 -45.38
C ILE A 31 52.73 -5.59 -44.33
N PHE A 32 52.28 -6.26 -43.33
CA PHE A 32 52.03 -5.72 -41.98
C PHE A 32 51.46 -6.86 -41.07
N ARG A 33 52.39 -7.78 -40.77
CA ARG A 33 52.18 -8.68 -39.61
C ARG A 33 52.86 -8.00 -38.41
N TRP A 34 52.24 -8.12 -37.26
CA TRP A 34 52.67 -7.73 -35.91
C TRP A 34 52.13 -6.36 -35.48
N LEU A 35 50.91 -6.43 -34.86
CA LEU A 35 50.58 -5.81 -33.58
C LEU A 35 49.07 -6.06 -33.35
N ALA A 36 48.72 -7.32 -32.98
CA ALA A 36 47.43 -7.60 -32.38
C ALA A 36 47.50 -7.14 -30.92
N SER A 37 47.18 -5.88 -30.66
CA SER A 37 46.89 -5.39 -29.32
C SER A 37 45.54 -5.97 -28.90
N VAL A 38 45.60 -7.02 -28.09
CA VAL A 38 44.42 -7.54 -27.39
C VAL A 38 44.01 -6.47 -26.39
N ILE A 39 43.04 -5.64 -26.77
CA ILE A 39 42.33 -4.79 -25.81
C ILE A 39 41.47 -5.74 -24.99
N PHE A 40 41.99 -6.16 -23.84
CA PHE A 40 41.21 -6.82 -22.80
C PHE A 40 40.31 -5.75 -22.16
N VAL A 41 39.10 -5.56 -22.71
CA VAL A 41 38.05 -4.80 -22.05
C VAL A 41 37.63 -5.64 -20.86
N GLY A 42 38.34 -5.45 -19.75
CA GLY A 42 37.86 -5.96 -18.47
C GLY A 42 36.54 -5.31 -18.16
N PHE A 43 35.44 -6.04 -18.32
CA PHE A 43 34.19 -5.70 -17.69
C PHE A 43 34.43 -5.72 -16.16
N LEU A 44 34.70 -4.56 -15.59
CA LEU A 44 34.58 -4.36 -14.15
C LEU A 44 33.09 -4.54 -13.84
N VAL A 45 32.72 -5.77 -13.51
CA VAL A 45 31.45 -6.04 -12.83
C VAL A 45 31.64 -5.40 -11.47
N PHE A 46 31.21 -4.14 -11.34
CA PHE A 46 30.98 -3.56 -10.03
C PHE A 46 29.83 -4.39 -9.42
N PRO A 47 30.06 -5.07 -8.28
CA PRO A 47 28.93 -5.63 -7.57
C PRO A 47 27.99 -4.46 -7.28
N GLU A 48 26.78 -4.53 -7.81
CA GLU A 48 25.72 -3.64 -7.44
C GLU A 48 25.63 -3.77 -5.91
N LEU A 49 26.06 -2.73 -5.22
CA LEU A 49 25.99 -2.69 -3.75
C LEU A 49 24.48 -2.69 -3.46
N ALA A 50 23.93 -3.86 -3.17
CA ALA A 50 22.55 -3.96 -2.72
C ALA A 50 22.42 -2.95 -1.56
N ALA A 51 21.61 -1.93 -1.77
CA ALA A 51 21.38 -0.93 -0.74
C ALA A 51 20.95 -1.68 0.51
N ALA A 52 21.67 -1.48 1.62
CA ALA A 52 21.34 -2.13 2.87
C ALA A 52 19.88 -1.76 3.22
N LYS A 53 19.05 -2.77 3.49
CA LYS A 53 17.67 -2.54 3.92
C LYS A 53 17.65 -1.58 5.11
N ALA A 54 16.68 -0.68 5.15
CA ALA A 54 16.53 0.24 6.26
C ALA A 54 16.28 -0.54 7.56
N GLU A 55 16.95 -0.12 8.63
CA GLU A 55 16.78 -0.71 9.95
C GLU A 55 15.33 -0.50 10.45
N LEU A 56 14.74 -1.56 10.98
CA LEU A 56 13.45 -1.51 11.65
C LEU A 56 13.65 -1.11 13.10
N LEU A 57 13.10 0.03 13.51
CA LEU A 57 13.14 0.55 14.87
C LEU A 57 11.76 0.42 15.50
N GLN A 58 11.71 0.04 16.78
CA GLN A 58 10.50 0.03 17.58
C GLN A 58 10.49 1.18 18.57
N HIS A 59 9.39 1.91 18.64
CA HIS A 59 9.12 2.93 19.65
C HIS A 59 7.95 2.49 20.52
N THR A 60 8.00 2.84 21.79
CA THR A 60 6.84 2.79 22.69
C THR A 60 6.38 4.23 22.93
N VAL A 61 5.15 4.53 22.48
CA VAL A 61 4.55 5.86 22.64
C VAL A 61 3.40 5.77 23.64
N GLU A 62 3.50 6.52 24.73
CA GLU A 62 2.44 6.57 25.73
C GLU A 62 1.26 7.42 25.24
N VAL A 63 0.08 6.79 25.15
CA VAL A 63 -1.17 7.45 24.77
C VAL A 63 -2.18 7.28 25.90
N GLU A 64 -2.42 8.35 26.66
CA GLU A 64 -3.31 8.32 27.85
C GLU A 64 -2.95 7.19 28.84
N GLY A 65 -1.64 6.99 29.08
CA GLY A 65 -1.15 5.94 29.98
C GLY A 65 -1.19 4.53 29.41
N HIS A 66 -1.41 4.39 28.10
CA HIS A 66 -1.35 3.11 27.41
C HIS A 66 -0.16 3.05 26.43
N PRO A 67 0.73 2.05 26.55
CA PRO A 67 1.89 1.95 25.67
C PRO A 67 1.46 1.46 24.30
N MET A 68 1.76 2.26 23.26
CA MET A 68 1.51 1.93 21.85
C MET A 68 2.81 1.58 21.16
N ALA A 69 2.87 0.44 20.49
CA ALA A 69 4.00 0.06 19.64
C ALA A 69 3.91 0.77 18.29
N LEU A 70 5.00 1.44 17.93
CA LEU A 70 5.13 2.15 16.67
C LEU A 70 6.44 1.72 16.02
N TRP A 71 6.35 1.18 14.82
CA TRP A 71 7.48 0.72 14.02
C TRP A 71 7.96 1.83 13.10
N GLU A 72 9.26 1.95 12.89
CA GLU A 72 9.84 2.98 12.04
C GLU A 72 10.92 2.40 11.12
N LYS A 73 10.87 2.78 9.84
CA LYS A 73 11.98 2.65 8.89
C LYS A 73 12.28 4.01 8.26
N ARG A 74 13.56 4.35 8.11
CA ARG A 74 14.00 5.68 7.66
C ARG A 74 14.71 5.64 6.33
N ALA A 75 14.32 6.54 5.42
CA ALA A 75 15.16 6.88 4.29
C ALA A 75 16.38 7.69 4.76
N SER A 76 17.50 7.56 4.07
CA SER A 76 18.75 8.29 4.38
C SER A 76 18.59 9.80 4.26
N LYS A 77 17.74 10.26 3.34
CA LYS A 77 17.37 11.67 3.11
C LYS A 77 15.86 11.76 2.90
N PRO A 78 15.08 11.80 3.97
CA PRO A 78 13.63 11.73 3.84
C PRO A 78 13.06 13.01 3.24
N LYS A 79 12.19 12.87 2.24
CA LYS A 79 11.42 13.95 1.62
C LYS A 79 10.04 14.14 2.26
N GLY A 80 9.65 13.24 3.16
CA GLY A 80 8.40 13.29 3.90
C GLY A 80 8.28 12.11 4.86
N THR A 81 7.20 12.10 5.61
CA THR A 81 6.88 11.05 6.60
C THR A 81 5.51 10.49 6.30
N ILE A 82 5.35 9.17 6.36
CA ILE A 82 4.08 8.47 6.18
C ILE A 82 3.79 7.64 7.42
N LEU A 83 2.57 7.76 7.98
CA LEU A 83 2.04 6.84 8.99
C LEU A 83 1.11 5.84 8.31
N LEU A 84 1.32 4.55 8.57
CA LEU A 84 0.51 3.44 8.10
C LEU A 84 -0.42 2.92 9.20
N LEU A 85 -1.70 2.74 8.86
CA LEU A 85 -2.72 2.13 9.71
C LEU A 85 -3.20 0.83 9.08
N HIS A 86 -2.99 -0.30 9.77
CA HIS A 86 -3.26 -1.65 9.30
C HIS A 86 -4.76 -2.01 9.20
N GLY A 87 -5.06 -3.14 8.59
CA GLY A 87 -6.41 -3.71 8.47
C GLY A 87 -6.99 -4.21 9.80
N LYS A 88 -8.10 -4.97 9.73
CA LYS A 88 -8.85 -5.32 10.94
C LYS A 88 -8.22 -6.44 11.76
N THR A 89 -7.63 -7.45 11.13
CA THR A 89 -7.34 -8.72 11.83
C THR A 89 -5.88 -8.82 12.25
N TRP A 90 -4.99 -8.21 11.52
CA TRP A 90 -3.55 -8.37 11.66
C TRP A 90 -2.87 -7.03 11.95
N SER A 91 -1.72 -7.10 12.62
CA SER A 91 -0.92 -5.93 13.02
C SER A 91 -0.02 -5.40 11.91
N ALA A 92 0.70 -4.34 12.21
CA ALA A 92 1.46 -3.58 11.24
C ALA A 92 2.57 -4.36 10.52
N LEU A 93 3.32 -5.22 11.23
CA LEU A 93 4.47 -5.90 10.61
C LEU A 93 4.06 -6.97 9.58
N PRO A 94 3.11 -7.89 9.87
CA PRO A 94 2.60 -8.79 8.84
C PRO A 94 2.06 -8.05 7.62
N ASP A 95 1.31 -6.97 7.83
CA ASP A 95 0.64 -6.23 6.78
C ASP A 95 1.60 -5.35 5.96
N PHE A 96 2.58 -4.72 6.59
CA PHE A 96 3.39 -3.68 5.93
C PHE A 96 4.87 -3.99 5.82
N ASP A 97 5.38 -4.98 6.55
CA ASP A 97 6.80 -5.32 6.54
C ASP A 97 7.05 -6.83 6.37
N LEU A 98 6.22 -7.51 5.58
CA LEU A 98 6.42 -8.92 5.30
C LEU A 98 7.78 -9.14 4.63
N GLN A 99 8.60 -10.00 5.22
CA GLN A 99 9.94 -10.33 4.75
C GLN A 99 9.97 -11.78 4.26
N VAL A 100 10.19 -11.96 2.95
CA VAL A 100 10.34 -13.28 2.30
C VAL A 100 11.63 -13.31 1.53
N THR A 101 12.42 -14.36 1.70
CA THR A 101 13.71 -14.48 1.01
C THR A 101 13.54 -14.53 -0.50
N GLY A 102 14.19 -13.61 -1.22
CA GLY A 102 14.11 -13.54 -2.68
C GLY A 102 12.90 -12.76 -3.21
N GLU A 103 12.01 -12.29 -2.34
CA GLU A 103 10.86 -11.47 -2.73
C GLU A 103 10.91 -10.07 -2.10
N ASN A 104 10.37 -9.09 -2.83
CA ASN A 104 10.33 -7.71 -2.38
C ASN A 104 8.89 -7.33 -2.02
N LEU A 105 8.40 -7.78 -0.85
CA LEU A 105 7.01 -7.63 -0.41
C LEU A 105 6.81 -6.53 0.63
N SER A 106 7.86 -6.14 1.38
CA SER A 106 7.72 -5.09 2.38
C SER A 106 7.22 -3.78 1.79
N PHE A 107 6.03 -3.36 2.19
CA PHE A 107 5.46 -2.08 1.80
C PHE A 107 6.23 -0.92 2.44
N MET A 108 6.72 -1.11 3.68
CA MET A 108 7.59 -0.13 4.36
C MET A 108 8.90 0.06 3.59
N ASP A 109 9.59 -1.01 3.18
CA ASP A 109 10.83 -0.91 2.40
C ASP A 109 10.59 -0.17 1.08
N GLY A 110 9.51 -0.49 0.37
CA GLY A 110 9.16 0.17 -0.88
C GLY A 110 8.92 1.69 -0.72
N LEU A 111 8.29 2.13 0.37
CA LEU A 111 8.12 3.55 0.66
C LEU A 111 9.43 4.23 1.10
N VAL A 112 10.31 3.51 1.80
CA VAL A 112 11.65 4.00 2.15
C VAL A 112 12.50 4.18 0.88
N GLU A 113 12.44 3.25 -0.07
CA GLU A 113 13.09 3.36 -1.39
C GLU A 113 12.57 4.57 -2.18
N LYS A 114 11.29 4.92 -2.02
CA LYS A 114 10.71 6.17 -2.56
C LYS A 114 11.17 7.44 -1.81
N GLY A 115 11.91 7.31 -0.73
CA GLY A 115 12.50 8.43 0.02
C GLY A 115 11.64 8.92 1.19
N TYR A 116 10.78 8.09 1.76
CA TYR A 116 10.00 8.46 2.94
C TYR A 116 10.55 7.85 4.23
N THR A 117 10.39 8.55 5.34
CA THR A 117 10.39 7.92 6.66
C THR A 117 9.00 7.32 6.88
N VAL A 118 8.95 6.04 7.21
CA VAL A 118 7.70 5.29 7.32
C VAL A 118 7.50 4.84 8.76
N TYR A 119 6.35 5.17 9.30
CA TYR A 119 5.87 4.66 10.57
C TYR A 119 4.71 3.71 10.35
N ALA A 120 4.61 2.64 11.14
CA ALA A 120 3.48 1.72 11.14
C ALA A 120 3.01 1.50 12.57
N LEU A 121 1.74 1.77 12.85
CA LEU A 121 1.16 1.69 14.18
C LEU A 121 0.51 0.33 14.40
N ASP A 122 0.88 -0.34 15.48
CA ASP A 122 0.05 -1.42 16.02
C ASP A 122 -1.08 -0.83 16.86
N GLY A 123 -2.31 -1.01 16.43
CA GLY A 123 -3.50 -0.62 17.19
C GLY A 123 -3.60 -1.36 18.53
N ARG A 124 -4.46 -0.90 19.44
CA ARG A 124 -4.65 -1.58 20.75
C ARG A 124 -5.04 -3.03 20.59
N GLY A 125 -4.27 -3.91 21.24
CA GLY A 125 -4.46 -5.35 21.19
C GLY A 125 -3.88 -6.02 19.96
N TYR A 126 -3.16 -5.28 19.11
CA TYR A 126 -2.45 -5.80 17.95
C TYR A 126 -0.94 -5.80 18.15
N GLY A 127 -0.28 -6.82 17.65
CA GLY A 127 1.19 -6.92 17.61
C GLY A 127 1.87 -6.57 18.92
N GLY A 128 2.72 -5.56 18.91
CA GLY A 128 3.44 -5.08 20.06
C GLY A 128 2.64 -4.19 21.03
N THR A 129 1.41 -3.78 20.66
CA THR A 129 0.55 -2.97 21.51
C THR A 129 -0.36 -3.86 22.37
N PRO A 130 -0.28 -3.81 23.72
CA PRO A 130 -1.11 -4.64 24.57
C PRO A 130 -2.60 -4.28 24.45
N ARG A 131 -3.46 -5.19 24.87
CA ARG A 131 -4.88 -4.91 25.11
C ARG A 131 -5.02 -4.03 26.35
N ASP A 132 -6.01 -3.16 26.36
CA ASP A 132 -6.43 -2.55 27.62
C ASP A 132 -7.15 -3.55 28.52
N HIS A 133 -7.49 -3.14 29.74
CA HIS A 133 -8.15 -4.01 30.72
C HIS A 133 -9.54 -4.54 30.29
N THR A 134 -10.16 -3.94 29.29
CA THR A 134 -11.44 -4.39 28.73
C THR A 134 -11.27 -5.34 27.55
N GLY A 135 -10.15 -5.25 26.84
CA GLY A 135 -9.89 -5.96 25.59
C GLY A 135 -10.75 -5.50 24.41
N TRP A 136 -11.58 -4.48 24.59
CA TRP A 136 -12.43 -3.92 23.55
C TRP A 136 -11.76 -2.74 22.84
N LEU A 137 -11.88 -2.70 21.51
CA LEU A 137 -11.50 -1.56 20.70
C LEU A 137 -12.76 -0.89 20.12
N THR A 138 -12.80 0.44 20.10
CA THR A 138 -13.86 1.21 19.49
C THR A 138 -13.34 2.08 18.37
N PRO A 139 -14.17 2.47 17.37
CA PRO A 139 -13.75 3.38 16.30
C PRO A 139 -13.18 4.71 16.81
N ASP A 140 -13.82 5.31 17.81
CA ASP A 140 -13.34 6.57 18.38
C ASP A 140 -12.01 6.44 19.09
N ARG A 141 -11.77 5.34 19.82
CA ARG A 141 -10.50 5.06 20.48
C ARG A 141 -9.38 4.89 19.45
N ALA A 142 -9.61 4.12 18.39
CA ALA A 142 -8.62 3.93 17.34
C ALA A 142 -8.23 5.27 16.66
N ALA A 143 -9.21 6.14 16.41
CA ALA A 143 -8.95 7.46 15.84
C ALA A 143 -8.20 8.39 16.82
N GLN A 144 -8.48 8.31 18.13
CA GLN A 144 -7.76 9.05 19.16
C GLN A 144 -6.30 8.58 19.26
N ASP A 145 -6.07 7.27 19.27
CA ASP A 145 -4.73 6.69 19.30
C ASP A 145 -3.91 7.12 18.07
N ALA A 146 -4.47 6.99 16.87
CA ALA A 146 -3.81 7.43 15.63
C ALA A 146 -3.51 8.96 15.65
N THR A 147 -4.40 9.77 16.22
CA THR A 147 -4.19 11.21 16.40
C THR A 147 -3.03 11.51 17.33
N ALA A 148 -2.93 10.80 18.45
CA ALA A 148 -1.84 10.97 19.41
C ALA A 148 -0.49 10.59 18.77
N ILE A 149 -0.45 9.49 18.01
CA ILE A 149 0.76 9.07 17.28
C ILE A 149 1.16 10.10 16.21
N LEU A 150 0.23 10.61 15.42
CA LEU A 150 0.53 11.69 14.44
C LEU A 150 1.08 12.94 15.13
N THR A 151 0.55 13.29 16.29
CA THR A 151 1.03 14.42 17.09
C THR A 151 2.44 14.17 17.59
N TRP A 152 2.73 12.96 18.07
CA TRP A 152 4.07 12.55 18.50
C TRP A 152 5.07 12.59 17.33
N ILE A 153 4.71 12.06 16.15
CA ILE A 153 5.55 12.11 14.95
C ILE A 153 5.81 13.58 14.55
N LYS A 154 4.78 14.41 14.52
CA LYS A 154 4.90 15.84 14.18
C LYS A 154 5.83 16.59 15.15
N SER A 155 5.80 16.25 16.45
CA SER A 155 6.69 16.85 17.44
C SER A 155 8.17 16.51 17.20
N ARG A 156 8.46 15.35 16.61
CA ARG A 156 9.83 14.90 16.27
C ARG A 156 10.33 15.45 14.94
N ASN A 157 9.45 15.54 13.94
CA ASN A 157 9.82 15.85 12.56
C ASN A 157 9.53 17.30 12.18
N GLY A 158 8.78 18.05 12.99
CA GLY A 158 8.44 19.45 12.77
C GLY A 158 7.36 19.71 11.71
N ILE A 159 6.94 18.69 10.96
CA ILE A 159 5.96 18.78 9.87
C ILE A 159 4.84 17.75 10.03
N ALA A 160 3.69 18.02 9.42
CA ALA A 160 2.60 17.07 9.35
C ALA A 160 2.97 15.87 8.46
N SER A 161 2.51 14.68 8.84
CA SER A 161 2.74 13.45 8.09
C SER A 161 1.66 13.22 7.03
N HIS A 162 1.98 12.43 6.01
CA HIS A 162 0.99 11.76 5.17
C HIS A 162 0.43 10.56 5.94
N LEU A 163 -0.84 10.26 5.73
CA LEU A 163 -1.53 9.16 6.41
C LEU A 163 -2.00 8.14 5.38
N PHE A 164 -1.65 6.88 5.58
CA PHE A 164 -2.15 5.76 4.80
C PHE A 164 -3.02 4.86 5.69
N GLY A 165 -4.18 4.47 5.20
CA GLY A 165 -5.03 3.49 5.87
C GLY A 165 -5.45 2.37 4.92
N TRP A 166 -5.34 1.13 5.40
CA TRP A 166 -5.85 -0.05 4.71
C TRP A 166 -7.10 -0.59 5.39
N SER A 167 -8.16 -0.84 4.63
CA SER A 167 -9.38 -1.49 5.13
C SER A 167 -9.96 -0.78 6.37
N TYR A 168 -9.97 -1.42 7.52
CA TYR A 168 -10.31 -0.81 8.81
C TYR A 168 -9.48 0.45 9.08
N GLY A 169 -8.17 0.40 8.84
CA GLY A 169 -7.27 1.54 8.98
C GLY A 169 -7.66 2.73 8.10
N SER A 170 -8.29 2.49 6.94
CA SER A 170 -8.79 3.57 6.07
C SER A 170 -9.99 4.30 6.67
N MET A 171 -10.87 3.59 7.38
CA MET A 171 -11.98 4.22 8.13
C MET A 171 -11.45 5.04 9.33
N VAL A 172 -10.45 4.52 10.04
CA VAL A 172 -9.77 5.26 11.12
C VAL A 172 -9.11 6.53 10.56
N ALA A 173 -8.38 6.41 9.45
CA ALA A 173 -7.74 7.53 8.77
C ALA A 173 -8.75 8.63 8.39
N GLN A 174 -9.92 8.24 7.87
CA GLN A 174 -10.98 9.20 7.57
C GLN A 174 -11.47 9.92 8.83
N LEU A 175 -11.73 9.23 9.94
CA LEU A 175 -12.13 9.89 11.19
C LEU A 175 -11.10 10.91 11.66
N VAL A 176 -9.79 10.58 11.53
CA VAL A 176 -8.70 11.49 11.89
C VAL A 176 -8.75 12.76 11.05
N VAL A 177 -8.76 12.65 9.71
CA VAL A 177 -8.73 13.84 8.82
C VAL A 177 -10.01 14.67 8.86
N GLN A 178 -11.14 14.05 9.18
CA GLN A 178 -12.40 14.78 9.40
C GLN A 178 -12.38 15.61 10.67
N ARG A 179 -11.70 15.14 11.71
CA ARG A 179 -11.65 15.78 13.03
C ARG A 179 -10.51 16.80 13.11
N LEU A 180 -9.36 16.48 12.54
CA LEU A 180 -8.12 17.26 12.65
C LEU A 180 -7.40 17.34 11.28
N PRO A 181 -7.99 18.06 10.31
CA PRO A 181 -7.45 18.13 8.95
C PRO A 181 -6.01 18.69 8.91
N ASP A 182 -5.66 19.61 9.81
CA ASP A 182 -4.33 20.27 9.84
C ASP A 182 -3.21 19.40 10.43
N LEU A 183 -3.57 18.21 10.93
CA LEU A 183 -2.59 17.26 11.48
C LEU A 183 -1.97 16.38 10.38
N VAL A 184 -2.61 16.30 9.21
CA VAL A 184 -2.28 15.39 8.12
C VAL A 184 -2.09 16.16 6.82
N SER A 185 -0.94 15.98 6.16
CA SER A 185 -0.63 16.65 4.88
C SER A 185 -1.43 16.10 3.72
N SER A 186 -1.67 14.79 3.70
CA SER A 186 -2.56 14.10 2.77
C SER A 186 -3.00 12.75 3.34
N VAL A 187 -4.09 12.20 2.83
CA VAL A 187 -4.58 10.87 3.21
C VAL A 187 -4.67 9.97 1.98
N THR A 188 -4.17 8.75 2.12
CA THR A 188 -4.37 7.66 1.17
C THR A 188 -5.27 6.61 1.80
N LEU A 189 -6.36 6.27 1.13
CA LEU A 189 -7.29 5.22 1.55
C LEU A 189 -7.21 4.06 0.56
N PHE A 190 -6.91 2.87 1.07
CA PHE A 190 -6.87 1.64 0.28
C PHE A 190 -7.81 0.59 0.84
N GLY A 191 -8.50 -0.15 -0.05
CA GLY A 191 -9.46 -1.16 0.34
C GLY A 191 -10.57 -0.59 1.24
N TYR A 192 -11.00 0.64 0.96
CA TYR A 192 -11.91 1.41 1.83
C TYR A 192 -13.33 0.83 1.80
N PRO A 193 -13.78 0.15 2.88
CA PRO A 193 -14.98 -0.67 2.85
C PRO A 193 -16.27 0.10 3.12
N TYR A 194 -16.29 1.40 2.91
CA TYR A 194 -17.46 2.25 3.16
C TYR A 194 -18.39 2.29 1.96
N TYR A 195 -19.69 2.27 2.25
CA TYR A 195 -20.75 2.70 1.35
C TYR A 195 -21.86 3.38 2.17
N ARG A 196 -22.64 4.22 1.49
CA ARG A 196 -23.72 4.96 2.15
C ARG A 196 -24.71 4.01 2.82
N GLY A 197 -24.98 4.24 4.10
CA GLY A 197 -25.91 3.42 4.89
C GLY A 197 -25.32 2.16 5.52
N ARG A 198 -24.04 1.81 5.25
CA ARG A 198 -23.40 0.62 5.84
C ARG A 198 -23.54 0.54 7.36
N PHE A 199 -23.47 1.67 8.04
CA PHE A 199 -23.54 1.75 9.51
C PHE A 199 -24.83 2.39 10.01
N ALA A 200 -25.90 2.36 9.22
CA ALA A 200 -27.16 3.01 9.56
C ALA A 200 -27.95 2.33 10.70
N SER A 201 -27.53 1.13 11.15
CA SER A 201 -28.19 0.44 12.27
C SER A 201 -28.19 1.28 13.54
N THR A 202 -29.34 1.37 14.17
CA THR A 202 -29.53 2.02 15.47
C THR A 202 -29.38 1.05 16.64
N GLU A 203 -29.11 -0.22 16.36
CA GLU A 203 -28.87 -1.24 17.37
C GLU A 203 -27.71 -0.86 18.28
N ARG A 204 -27.89 -1.07 19.57
CA ARG A 204 -26.87 -0.89 20.61
C ARG A 204 -26.78 -2.18 21.40
N PRO A 205 -26.04 -3.18 20.88
CA PRO A 205 -25.91 -4.45 21.57
C PRO A 205 -25.24 -4.25 22.94
N GLU A 206 -25.67 -5.05 23.90
CA GLU A 206 -24.97 -5.13 25.17
C GLU A 206 -23.68 -5.92 25.00
N TYR A 207 -22.62 -5.44 25.61
CA TYR A 207 -21.31 -6.07 25.57
C TYR A 207 -20.91 -6.54 26.98
N PRO A 208 -20.26 -7.70 27.12
CA PRO A 208 -19.65 -8.07 28.39
C PRO A 208 -18.57 -7.04 28.77
N ALA A 209 -18.30 -6.94 30.08
CA ALA A 209 -17.31 -6.01 30.60
C ALA A 209 -15.93 -6.22 29.99
N VAL A 210 -15.56 -7.48 29.71
CA VAL A 210 -14.32 -7.88 29.07
C VAL A 210 -14.62 -8.63 27.76
N ALA A 211 -13.83 -8.36 26.74
CA ALA A 211 -13.94 -8.99 25.43
C ALA A 211 -13.68 -10.51 25.49
N PRO A 212 -14.31 -11.31 24.63
CA PRO A 212 -14.23 -12.78 24.71
C PRO A 212 -12.87 -13.35 24.29
N ALA A 213 -11.99 -12.56 23.66
CA ALA A 213 -10.62 -12.94 23.28
C ALA A 213 -10.55 -14.22 22.41
N LYS A 214 -11.19 -14.18 21.25
CA LYS A 214 -11.20 -15.30 20.28
C LYS A 214 -9.85 -15.49 19.61
N GLU A 215 -9.41 -16.74 19.48
CA GLU A 215 -8.19 -17.10 18.75
C GLU A 215 -8.32 -16.80 17.25
N ASN A 216 -7.21 -16.39 16.65
CA ASN A 216 -7.02 -16.32 15.21
C ASN A 216 -6.64 -17.69 14.64
N THR A 217 -6.83 -17.88 13.34
CA THR A 217 -6.53 -19.14 12.67
C THR A 217 -5.71 -18.92 11.40
N ALA A 218 -4.94 -19.94 11.01
CA ALA A 218 -4.19 -19.94 9.74
C ALA A 218 -5.12 -19.75 8.53
N HIS A 219 -6.32 -20.33 8.60
CA HIS A 219 -7.32 -20.14 7.54
C HIS A 219 -7.72 -18.68 7.38
N ASN A 220 -7.93 -17.96 8.49
CA ASN A 220 -8.27 -16.55 8.42
C ASN A 220 -7.14 -15.71 7.80
N ALA A 221 -5.87 -16.01 8.14
CA ALA A 221 -4.74 -15.29 7.57
C ALA A 221 -4.56 -15.57 6.07
N ALA A 222 -4.69 -16.83 5.65
CA ALA A 222 -4.58 -17.18 4.24
C ALA A 222 -5.75 -16.66 3.40
N SER A 223 -6.93 -16.43 4.00
CA SER A 223 -8.14 -15.97 3.28
C SER A 223 -8.11 -14.52 2.83
N ASP A 224 -7.11 -13.75 3.22
CA ASP A 224 -6.92 -12.37 2.75
C ASP A 224 -6.43 -12.35 1.29
N PHE A 225 -5.80 -13.44 0.80
CA PHE A 225 -5.30 -13.58 -0.58
C PHE A 225 -6.32 -14.30 -1.45
N ILE A 226 -7.08 -13.56 -2.25
CA ILE A 226 -8.24 -14.06 -3.00
C ILE A 226 -7.90 -14.30 -4.46
N THR A 227 -6.99 -13.49 -5.03
CA THR A 227 -6.62 -13.53 -6.45
C THR A 227 -5.55 -14.59 -6.70
N PRO A 228 -5.86 -15.69 -7.41
CA PRO A 228 -4.88 -16.76 -7.64
C PRO A 228 -3.63 -16.25 -8.37
N GLY A 229 -2.45 -16.51 -7.82
CA GLY A 229 -1.17 -16.17 -8.44
C GLY A 229 -0.75 -14.71 -8.33
N SER A 230 -1.49 -13.88 -7.58
CA SER A 230 -1.11 -12.48 -7.30
C SER A 230 0.06 -12.38 -6.31
N ILE A 231 0.26 -13.41 -5.52
CA ILE A 231 1.34 -13.58 -4.53
C ILE A 231 1.77 -15.05 -4.52
N SER A 232 3.01 -15.35 -4.12
CA SER A 232 3.52 -16.73 -4.07
C SER A 232 2.97 -17.51 -2.87
N ASP A 233 2.92 -18.84 -2.99
CA ASP A 233 2.52 -19.72 -1.89
C ASP A 233 3.48 -19.59 -0.70
N GLU A 234 4.77 -19.40 -0.96
CA GLU A 234 5.80 -19.16 0.05
C GLU A 234 5.52 -17.87 0.83
N ALA A 235 5.12 -16.81 0.14
CA ALA A 235 4.76 -15.54 0.77
C ALA A 235 3.48 -15.65 1.59
N ILE A 236 2.47 -16.36 1.10
CA ILE A 236 1.25 -16.65 1.89
C ILE A 236 1.61 -17.42 3.17
N ALA A 237 2.45 -18.45 3.07
CA ALA A 237 2.89 -19.21 4.24
C ALA A 237 3.67 -18.35 5.25
N ALA A 238 4.55 -17.48 4.76
CA ALA A 238 5.31 -16.54 5.60
C ALA A 238 4.38 -15.53 6.28
N TYR A 239 3.40 -14.99 5.54
CA TYR A 239 2.38 -14.08 6.09
C TYR A 239 1.58 -14.76 7.20
N VAL A 240 1.06 -15.97 6.96
CA VAL A 240 0.31 -16.74 7.95
C VAL A 240 1.12 -16.95 9.23
N ALA A 241 2.40 -17.32 9.09
CA ALA A 241 3.28 -17.52 10.25
C ALA A 241 3.51 -16.21 11.02
N ALA A 242 3.81 -15.11 10.32
CA ALA A 242 4.04 -13.80 10.93
C ALA A 242 2.77 -13.26 11.60
N ALA A 243 1.63 -13.37 10.93
CA ALA A 243 0.33 -12.90 11.41
C ALA A 243 -0.10 -13.63 12.68
N LEU A 244 -0.02 -14.96 12.72
CA LEU A 244 -0.37 -15.74 13.92
C LEU A 244 0.61 -15.55 15.07
N SER A 245 1.90 -15.30 14.77
CA SER A 245 2.90 -15.00 15.80
C SER A 245 2.65 -13.65 16.47
N ALA A 246 2.26 -12.64 15.68
CA ALA A 246 2.00 -11.29 16.17
C ALA A 246 0.62 -11.19 16.85
N ASP A 247 -0.39 -11.81 16.27
CA ASP A 247 -1.80 -11.68 16.66
C ASP A 247 -2.47 -13.05 16.89
N PRO A 248 -2.04 -13.83 17.90
CA PRO A 248 -2.64 -15.15 18.16
C PRO A 248 -4.10 -15.04 18.60
N VAL A 249 -4.48 -13.90 19.16
CA VAL A 249 -5.84 -13.61 19.65
C VAL A 249 -6.38 -12.38 18.95
N ARG A 250 -7.53 -12.53 18.30
CA ARG A 250 -8.19 -11.47 17.54
C ARG A 250 -8.68 -10.33 18.42
N VAL A 251 -8.48 -9.10 17.97
CA VAL A 251 -9.06 -7.92 18.62
C VAL A 251 -10.59 -7.93 18.48
N ASP A 252 -11.25 -7.66 19.58
CA ASP A 252 -12.71 -7.55 19.64
C ASP A 252 -13.15 -6.08 19.59
N PHE A 253 -14.21 -5.82 18.82
CA PHE A 253 -14.71 -4.48 18.59
C PHE A 253 -16.07 -4.29 19.25
N LYS A 254 -16.29 -3.11 19.81
CA LYS A 254 -17.59 -2.65 20.28
C LYS A 254 -17.92 -1.25 19.75
N ASP A 255 -19.15 -0.81 19.98
CA ASP A 255 -19.62 0.53 19.62
C ASP A 255 -19.43 0.89 18.14
N LEU A 256 -19.60 -0.10 17.25
CA LEU A 256 -19.41 0.07 15.80
C LEU A 256 -20.34 1.14 15.19
N HIS A 257 -21.41 1.54 15.91
CA HIS A 257 -22.24 2.66 15.51
C HIS A 257 -21.48 4.00 15.41
N GLN A 258 -20.31 4.13 16.06
CA GLN A 258 -19.47 5.32 15.96
C GLN A 258 -18.98 5.54 14.52
N TRP A 259 -18.97 4.50 13.65
CA TRP A 259 -18.73 4.67 12.22
C TRP A 259 -19.78 5.50 11.49
N GLN A 260 -20.94 5.75 12.09
CA GLN A 260 -21.94 6.69 11.53
C GLN A 260 -21.39 8.13 11.42
N ALA A 261 -20.29 8.44 12.12
CA ALA A 261 -19.60 9.72 12.00
C ALA A 261 -18.81 9.89 10.70
N LEU A 262 -18.61 8.80 9.92
CA LEU A 262 -17.95 8.86 8.62
C LEU A 262 -18.79 9.65 7.62
N ASP A 263 -18.26 10.78 7.17
CA ASP A 263 -18.90 11.68 6.22
C ASP A 263 -17.87 12.16 5.19
N PRO A 264 -17.89 11.63 3.95
CA PRO A 264 -16.94 12.03 2.90
C PRO A 264 -16.94 13.54 2.63
N THR A 265 -18.09 14.22 2.81
CA THR A 265 -18.21 15.68 2.59
C THR A 265 -17.39 16.52 3.57
N ARG A 266 -16.88 15.90 4.63
CA ARG A 266 -16.04 16.56 5.64
C ARG A 266 -14.53 16.37 5.36
N ILE A 267 -14.15 15.58 4.37
CA ILE A 267 -12.74 15.37 4.00
C ILE A 267 -12.26 16.58 3.18
N LYS A 268 -11.46 17.44 3.81
CA LYS A 268 -10.84 18.63 3.19
C LYS A 268 -9.37 18.42 2.87
N THR A 269 -8.73 17.44 3.53
CA THR A 269 -7.36 17.01 3.31
C THR A 269 -7.20 16.44 1.90
N PRO A 270 -6.10 16.73 1.16
CA PRO A 270 -5.81 16.07 -0.11
C PRO A 270 -5.90 14.55 -0.02
N LEU A 271 -6.56 13.90 -0.98
CA LEU A 271 -6.93 12.49 -0.89
C LEU A 271 -6.48 11.69 -2.10
N LEU A 272 -5.81 10.57 -1.85
CA LEU A 272 -5.60 9.50 -2.82
C LEU A 272 -6.51 8.31 -2.46
N LEU A 273 -7.38 7.91 -3.38
CA LEU A 273 -8.16 6.68 -3.27
C LEU A 273 -7.52 5.60 -4.13
N LEU A 274 -7.11 4.50 -3.52
CA LEU A 274 -6.58 3.33 -4.19
C LEU A 274 -7.62 2.20 -4.16
N GLN A 275 -7.90 1.63 -5.31
CA GLN A 275 -8.87 0.56 -5.47
C GLN A 275 -8.26 -0.61 -6.22
N ALA A 276 -8.25 -1.79 -5.64
CA ALA A 276 -7.90 -3.02 -6.32
C ALA A 276 -9.10 -3.54 -7.14
N GLU A 277 -8.80 -4.10 -8.31
CA GLU A 277 -9.80 -4.51 -9.31
C GLU A 277 -10.77 -5.56 -8.76
N PHE A 278 -10.25 -6.53 -8.01
CA PHE A 278 -11.00 -7.68 -7.49
C PHE A 278 -11.34 -7.56 -6.00
N ASP A 279 -11.21 -6.37 -5.40
CA ASP A 279 -11.55 -6.15 -3.99
C ASP A 279 -13.06 -6.27 -3.76
N PRO A 280 -13.56 -7.33 -3.06
CA PRO A 280 -14.98 -7.53 -2.85
C PRO A 280 -15.56 -6.58 -1.78
N LEU A 281 -14.72 -5.92 -0.98
CA LEU A 281 -15.12 -5.01 0.10
C LEU A 281 -15.15 -3.56 -0.34
N ALA A 282 -14.41 -3.21 -1.40
CA ALA A 282 -14.26 -1.86 -1.92
C ALA A 282 -14.59 -1.81 -3.42
N THR A 283 -15.84 -2.10 -3.78
CA THR A 283 -16.29 -2.19 -5.17
C THR A 283 -16.21 -0.85 -5.89
N THR A 284 -15.99 -0.87 -7.20
CA THR A 284 -15.92 0.35 -8.03
C THR A 284 -17.13 1.26 -7.84
N GLU A 285 -18.33 0.71 -7.71
CA GLU A 285 -19.55 1.47 -7.49
C GLU A 285 -19.46 2.28 -6.17
N HIS A 286 -19.16 1.61 -5.07
CA HIS A 286 -19.05 2.26 -3.76
C HIS A 286 -17.90 3.27 -3.70
N GLN A 287 -16.75 2.95 -4.33
CA GLN A 287 -15.62 3.87 -4.41
C GLN A 287 -15.95 5.11 -5.25
N GLY A 288 -16.72 4.95 -6.33
CA GLY A 288 -17.20 6.06 -7.16
C GLY A 288 -18.13 7.00 -6.40
N GLU A 289 -19.11 6.47 -5.66
CA GLU A 289 -19.98 7.27 -4.79
C GLU A 289 -19.20 8.02 -3.72
N PHE A 290 -18.27 7.34 -3.05
CA PHE A 290 -17.40 7.94 -2.05
C PHE A 290 -16.56 9.08 -2.67
N PHE A 291 -15.86 8.81 -3.78
CA PHE A 291 -14.98 9.77 -4.44
C PHE A 291 -15.73 11.02 -4.90
N GLN A 292 -16.95 10.87 -5.40
CA GLN A 292 -17.80 12.01 -5.77
C GLN A 292 -18.17 12.86 -4.55
N ALA A 293 -18.46 12.24 -3.41
CA ALA A 293 -18.89 12.93 -2.20
C ALA A 293 -17.76 13.65 -1.45
N VAL A 294 -16.50 13.24 -1.64
CA VAL A 294 -15.33 13.86 -0.97
C VAL A 294 -15.21 15.33 -1.32
N ALA A 295 -15.12 16.19 -0.29
CA ALA A 295 -15.19 17.65 -0.45
C ALA A 295 -13.94 18.27 -1.05
N THR A 296 -12.73 17.73 -0.81
CA THR A 296 -11.52 18.28 -1.40
C THR A 296 -11.54 18.16 -2.93
N SER A 297 -11.09 19.20 -3.62
CA SER A 297 -10.84 19.16 -5.06
C SER A 297 -9.49 18.51 -5.42
N ASN A 298 -8.54 18.50 -4.47
CA ASN A 298 -7.26 17.84 -4.65
C ASN A 298 -7.38 16.35 -4.28
N LYS A 299 -7.92 15.59 -5.23
CA LYS A 299 -8.15 14.15 -5.03
C LYS A 299 -7.86 13.34 -6.28
N TRP A 300 -7.20 12.19 -6.09
CA TRP A 300 -6.92 11.21 -7.13
C TRP A 300 -7.63 9.89 -6.83
N TRP A 301 -7.99 9.18 -7.88
CA TRP A 301 -8.47 7.81 -7.81
C TRP A 301 -7.66 6.94 -8.75
N VAL A 302 -7.00 5.93 -8.23
CA VAL A 302 -6.12 5.02 -8.98
C VAL A 302 -6.62 3.59 -8.84
N SER A 303 -6.86 2.94 -9.98
CA SER A 303 -7.16 1.51 -10.04
C SER A 303 -5.88 0.69 -10.06
N LEU A 304 -5.89 -0.41 -9.33
CA LEU A 304 -4.83 -1.40 -9.20
C LEU A 304 -5.30 -2.70 -9.86
N PRO A 305 -4.94 -2.95 -11.14
CA PRO A 305 -5.35 -4.17 -11.83
C PRO A 305 -4.69 -5.41 -11.21
N ASP A 306 -5.31 -6.56 -11.42
CA ASP A 306 -4.80 -7.87 -11.02
C ASP A 306 -4.58 -8.03 -9.50
N GLY A 307 -5.22 -7.21 -8.67
CA GLY A 307 -5.12 -7.28 -7.21
C GLY A 307 -6.48 -7.29 -6.52
N ASP A 308 -6.49 -7.71 -5.28
CA ASP A 308 -7.68 -7.72 -4.43
C ASP A 308 -7.49 -6.89 -3.15
N HIS A 309 -8.16 -7.27 -2.07
CA HIS A 309 -8.11 -6.54 -0.80
C HIS A 309 -6.70 -6.47 -0.20
N ALA A 310 -5.82 -7.42 -0.53
CA ALA A 310 -4.43 -7.52 -0.08
C ALA A 310 -3.40 -6.98 -1.10
N ALA A 311 -3.80 -6.21 -2.10
CA ALA A 311 -2.97 -5.75 -3.21
C ALA A 311 -1.66 -5.03 -2.80
N LEU A 312 -1.54 -4.59 -1.56
CA LEU A 312 -0.28 -4.04 -1.01
C LEU A 312 0.84 -5.09 -0.87
N LEU A 313 0.50 -6.39 -0.85
CA LEU A 313 1.42 -7.54 -0.80
C LEU A 313 1.44 -8.33 -2.12
N GLU A 314 0.63 -7.95 -3.10
CA GLU A 314 0.39 -8.66 -4.34
C GLU A 314 1.09 -8.00 -5.54
N THR A 315 0.88 -8.57 -6.72
CA THR A 315 1.42 -8.07 -8.00
C THR A 315 1.31 -6.54 -8.18
N PRO A 316 0.18 -5.87 -7.89
CA PRO A 316 0.06 -4.41 -8.12
C PRO A 316 0.75 -3.55 -7.06
N ARG A 317 1.44 -4.11 -6.07
CA ARG A 317 2.14 -3.38 -5.01
C ARG A 317 3.02 -2.24 -5.54
N GLN A 318 3.82 -2.48 -6.59
CA GLN A 318 4.70 -1.45 -7.15
C GLN A 318 3.89 -0.27 -7.70
N ARG A 319 2.79 -0.54 -8.40
CA ARG A 319 1.89 0.51 -8.89
C ARG A 319 1.27 1.32 -7.76
N MET A 320 0.95 0.68 -6.64
CA MET A 320 0.46 1.37 -5.44
C MET A 320 1.51 2.31 -4.88
N LEU A 321 2.76 1.87 -4.73
CA LEU A 321 3.88 2.69 -4.28
C LEU A 321 4.13 3.89 -5.20
N ASP A 322 4.09 3.68 -6.51
CA ASP A 322 4.26 4.73 -7.52
C ASP A 322 3.11 5.76 -7.47
N ALA A 323 1.88 5.30 -7.27
CA ALA A 323 0.71 6.17 -7.14
C ALA A 323 0.80 7.05 -5.87
N ILE A 324 1.22 6.49 -4.74
CA ILE A 324 1.43 7.24 -3.49
C ILE A 324 2.51 8.29 -3.68
N ASP A 325 3.67 7.90 -4.22
CA ASP A 325 4.79 8.81 -4.45
C ASP A 325 4.42 9.93 -5.43
N GLY A 326 3.78 9.60 -6.54
CA GLY A 326 3.32 10.56 -7.54
C GLY A 326 2.32 11.55 -6.98
N PHE A 327 1.35 11.08 -6.18
CA PHE A 327 0.36 11.93 -5.54
C PHE A 327 1.01 12.90 -4.56
N ILE A 328 1.82 12.40 -3.63
CA ILE A 328 2.49 13.23 -2.62
C ILE A 328 3.42 14.25 -3.28
N SER A 329 4.19 13.84 -4.29
CA SER A 329 5.11 14.73 -5.02
C SER A 329 4.38 15.87 -5.74
N ASN A 330 3.16 15.63 -6.21
CA ASN A 330 2.33 16.64 -6.86
C ASN A 330 1.77 17.70 -5.88
N LEU A 331 1.67 17.38 -4.58
CA LEU A 331 1.20 18.33 -3.58
C LEU A 331 2.20 19.48 -3.30
N HIS A 332 3.45 19.31 -3.69
CA HIS A 332 4.55 20.25 -3.44
C HIS A 332 4.91 21.09 -4.68
N GLN A 333 4.18 20.93 -5.78
CA GLN A 333 4.28 21.73 -6.99
C GLN A 333 3.29 22.91 -6.96
#